data_88132a37f1601f626271a4a7bee28e62
#
_entry.id   88132a37f1601f626271a4a7bee28e62
#
_cell.length_a   1.000
_cell.length_b   1.000
_cell.length_c   1.000
_cell.angle_alpha   90.00
_cell.angle_beta   90.00
_cell.angle_gamma   90.00
#
_symmetry.space_group_name_H-M   'P 1'
#
loop_
_entity.id
_entity.type
_entity.pdbx_description
1 polymer ?
#
loop_
_entity_poly.entity_id
_entity_poly.type
_entity_poly.pdbx_seq_one_letter_code
_entity_poly.pdbx_strand_id
1 'polypeptide(L)'
;DSLVMARSGFHHSVNYRAVMAFGKAHVIDDPEVKLKLMDRFIDRIYPGRSKLIRQPNKQEFKATTMIGMEIETASAKIRDKHVADEEEDYAGVPAWSALYPITQVLGEPSECERQIPGLTRPDGMSDFEPGTRFDELMTKSYRRTFEG
;
A
#
# COMPACT_ATOMS: atom_id res chain seq x y z
N ASP A 1 10.92 4.01 3.18
CA ASP A 1 10.81 5.31 3.87
C ASP A 1 11.67 5.32 5.12
N SER A 2 12.10 6.48 5.60
CA SER A 2 12.92 6.58 6.81
C SER A 2 12.85 7.99 7.43
N LEU A 3 13.16 8.06 8.73
CA LEU A 3 13.40 9.34 9.39
C LEU A 3 14.89 9.69 9.25
N VAL A 4 15.19 10.93 8.93
CA VAL A 4 16.56 11.44 8.82
C VAL A 4 16.80 12.37 9.99
N MET A 5 17.62 11.92 10.93
CA MET A 5 18.05 12.71 12.09
C MET A 5 19.44 13.25 11.83
N ALA A 6 19.52 14.55 11.73
CA ALA A 6 20.73 15.31 11.36
C ALA A 6 21.32 16.11 12.52
N ARG A 7 22.40 16.86 12.28
CA ARG A 7 23.06 17.69 13.29
C ARG A 7 22.44 19.07 13.43
N SER A 8 21.71 19.53 12.42
CA SER A 8 20.98 20.81 12.47
C SER A 8 19.48 20.60 12.30
N GLY A 9 18.66 21.46 12.89
CA GLY A 9 17.21 21.42 12.72
C GLY A 9 16.75 21.55 11.27
N PHE A 10 17.55 22.24 10.44
CA PHE A 10 17.27 22.44 9.02
C PHE A 10 17.44 21.14 8.20
N HIS A 11 18.38 20.26 8.57
CA HIS A 11 18.70 19.04 7.85
C HIS A 11 17.90 17.81 8.32
N HIS A 12 17.14 17.89 9.42
CA HIS A 12 16.19 16.86 9.79
C HIS A 12 15.13 16.70 8.68
N SER A 13 14.77 15.46 8.35
CA SER A 13 13.86 15.21 7.24
C SER A 13 13.25 13.81 7.30
N VAL A 14 12.45 13.49 6.29
CA VAL A 14 11.93 12.14 6.02
C VAL A 14 12.30 11.73 4.60
N ASN A 15 12.67 10.47 4.42
CA ASN A 15 12.70 9.86 3.10
C ASN A 15 11.31 9.29 2.78
N TYR A 16 10.82 9.53 1.57
CA TYR A 16 9.47 9.20 1.18
C TYR A 16 9.34 9.02 -0.32
N ARG A 17 8.27 8.36 -0.70
CA ARG A 17 7.81 8.24 -2.09
C ARG A 17 6.41 8.84 -2.17
N ALA A 18 6.20 9.73 -3.12
CA ALA A 18 4.91 10.35 -3.37
C ALA A 18 4.61 10.37 -4.86
N VAL A 19 3.37 10.14 -5.21
CA VAL A 19 2.87 10.28 -6.58
C VAL A 19 1.73 11.29 -6.56
N MET A 20 1.77 12.20 -7.53
CA MET A 20 0.70 13.15 -7.79
C MET A 20 0.19 12.90 -9.21
N ALA A 21 -1.10 12.67 -9.35
CA ALA A 21 -1.75 12.46 -10.63
C ALA A 21 -2.85 13.50 -10.82
N PHE A 22 -2.94 14.03 -12.02
CA PHE A 22 -3.96 14.99 -12.44
C PHE A 22 -4.74 14.39 -13.61
N GLY A 23 -6.04 14.62 -13.64
CA GLY A 23 -6.89 14.13 -14.69
C GLY A 23 -8.36 14.41 -14.44
N LYS A 24 -9.22 13.92 -15.34
CA LYS A 24 -10.66 14.07 -15.24
C LYS A 24 -11.30 12.85 -14.57
N ALA A 25 -11.94 13.09 -13.45
CA ALA A 25 -12.69 12.04 -12.76
C ALA A 25 -14.07 11.85 -13.41
N HIS A 26 -14.52 10.61 -13.48
CA HIS A 26 -15.86 10.23 -13.95
C HIS A 26 -16.40 9.08 -13.09
N VAL A 27 -17.72 8.99 -12.98
CA VAL A 27 -18.38 7.88 -12.32
C VAL A 27 -18.43 6.69 -13.28
N ILE A 28 -18.18 5.50 -12.78
CA ILE A 28 -18.32 4.24 -13.52
C ILE A 28 -19.72 3.71 -13.26
N ASP A 29 -20.63 3.97 -14.20
CA ASP A 29 -22.05 3.65 -14.08
C ASP A 29 -22.41 2.26 -14.62
N ASP A 30 -21.60 1.67 -15.51
CA ASP A 30 -21.82 0.33 -16.04
C ASP A 30 -21.73 -0.72 -14.91
N PRO A 31 -22.81 -1.48 -14.65
CA PRO A 31 -22.85 -2.41 -13.54
C PRO A 31 -21.85 -3.58 -13.67
N GLU A 32 -21.59 -4.06 -14.88
CA GLU A 32 -20.65 -5.16 -15.11
C GLU A 32 -19.21 -4.71 -14.91
N VAL A 33 -18.88 -3.52 -15.43
CA VAL A 33 -17.57 -2.91 -15.22
C VAL A 33 -17.34 -2.65 -13.75
N LYS A 34 -18.31 -2.11 -13.05
CA LYS A 34 -18.25 -1.83 -11.62
C LYS A 34 -18.01 -3.09 -10.80
N LEU A 35 -18.74 -4.19 -11.07
CA LEU A 35 -18.52 -5.47 -10.41
C LEU A 35 -17.10 -6.00 -10.64
N LYS A 36 -16.63 -5.99 -11.88
CA LYS A 36 -15.26 -6.41 -12.22
C LYS A 36 -14.19 -5.59 -11.46
N LEU A 37 -14.42 -4.30 -11.31
CA LEU A 37 -13.48 -3.44 -10.57
C LEU A 37 -13.53 -3.71 -9.06
N MET A 38 -14.70 -4.02 -8.49
CA MET A 38 -14.82 -4.44 -7.09
C MET A 38 -14.06 -5.74 -6.84
N ASP A 39 -14.23 -6.74 -7.71
CA ASP A 39 -13.48 -8.00 -7.63
C ASP A 39 -11.97 -7.77 -7.75
N ARG A 40 -11.53 -6.95 -8.71
CA ARG A 40 -10.11 -6.59 -8.88
C ARG A 40 -9.55 -5.84 -7.67
N PHE A 41 -10.34 -5.01 -7.02
CA PHE A 41 -9.91 -4.31 -5.80
C PHE A 41 -9.64 -5.30 -4.67
N ILE A 42 -10.53 -6.29 -4.49
CA ILE A 42 -10.33 -7.36 -3.50
C ILE A 42 -9.10 -8.20 -3.85
N ASP A 43 -9.00 -8.67 -5.09
CA ASP A 43 -7.89 -9.54 -5.52
C ASP A 43 -6.55 -8.80 -5.56
N ARG A 44 -6.55 -7.47 -5.70
CA ARG A 44 -5.35 -6.63 -5.60
C ARG A 44 -4.68 -6.73 -4.22
N ILE A 45 -5.48 -6.89 -3.18
CA ILE A 45 -5.00 -7.03 -1.79
C ILE A 45 -4.90 -8.51 -1.42
N TYR A 46 -5.92 -9.30 -1.76
CA TYR A 46 -6.09 -10.71 -1.38
C TYR A 46 -6.22 -11.59 -2.64
N PRO A 47 -5.13 -12.07 -3.25
CA PRO A 47 -5.17 -12.78 -4.53
C PRO A 47 -6.16 -13.95 -4.56
N GLY A 48 -7.08 -13.92 -5.54
CA GLY A 48 -8.10 -14.94 -5.73
C GLY A 48 -9.27 -14.91 -4.74
N ARG A 49 -9.29 -13.95 -3.82
CA ARG A 49 -10.32 -13.87 -2.77
C ARG A 49 -11.72 -13.58 -3.32
N SER A 50 -11.84 -12.78 -4.38
CA SER A 50 -13.13 -12.43 -4.97
C SER A 50 -13.97 -13.65 -5.35
N LYS A 51 -13.33 -14.74 -5.78
CA LYS A 51 -13.98 -16.01 -6.15
C LYS A 51 -14.49 -16.82 -4.96
N LEU A 52 -14.05 -16.52 -3.75
CA LEU A 52 -14.36 -17.26 -2.52
C LEU A 52 -15.38 -16.56 -1.64
N ILE A 53 -15.79 -15.36 -1.99
CA ILE A 53 -16.74 -14.56 -1.23
C ILE A 53 -18.02 -14.34 -2.06
N ARG A 54 -19.12 -14.02 -1.37
CA ARG A 54 -20.34 -13.66 -2.06
C ARG A 54 -20.21 -12.32 -2.79
N GLN A 55 -20.91 -12.18 -3.87
CA GLN A 55 -21.06 -10.90 -4.55
C GLN A 55 -21.85 -9.89 -3.69
N PRO A 56 -21.67 -8.58 -3.88
CA PRO A 56 -22.42 -7.57 -3.18
C PRO A 56 -23.93 -7.70 -3.47
N ASN A 57 -24.75 -7.56 -2.43
CA ASN A 57 -26.19 -7.48 -2.62
C ASN A 57 -26.59 -6.15 -3.26
N LYS A 58 -27.87 -6.02 -3.66
CA LYS A 58 -28.38 -4.82 -4.34
C LYS A 58 -28.15 -3.52 -3.57
N GLN A 59 -28.29 -3.57 -2.24
CA GLN A 59 -28.13 -2.38 -1.37
C GLN A 59 -26.64 -2.00 -1.27
N GLU A 60 -25.75 -2.96 -1.03
CA GLU A 60 -24.30 -2.76 -0.97
C GLU A 60 -23.77 -2.22 -2.31
N PHE A 61 -24.23 -2.82 -3.42
CA PHE A 61 -23.85 -2.36 -4.76
C PHE A 61 -24.30 -0.94 -5.04
N LYS A 62 -25.54 -0.57 -4.66
CA LYS A 62 -26.08 0.79 -4.82
C LYS A 62 -25.35 1.81 -3.94
N ALA A 63 -24.97 1.40 -2.71
CA ALA A 63 -24.29 2.29 -1.76
C ALA A 63 -22.82 2.55 -2.13
N THR A 64 -22.22 1.76 -3.02
CA THR A 64 -20.83 1.92 -3.46
C THR A 64 -20.77 2.76 -4.73
N THR A 65 -20.03 3.85 -4.73
CA THR A 65 -19.70 4.61 -5.94
C THR A 65 -18.28 4.27 -6.38
N MET A 66 -18.10 3.90 -7.65
CA MET A 66 -16.80 3.68 -8.27
C MET A 66 -16.45 4.89 -9.14
N ILE A 67 -15.27 5.45 -8.92
CA ILE A 67 -14.77 6.60 -9.67
C ILE A 67 -13.54 6.17 -10.44
N GLY A 68 -13.53 6.42 -11.72
CA GLY A 68 -12.35 6.35 -12.59
C GLY A 68 -11.76 7.73 -12.80
N MET A 69 -10.47 7.79 -13.12
CA MET A 69 -9.81 9.01 -13.54
C MET A 69 -8.91 8.72 -14.74
N GLU A 70 -9.13 9.44 -15.81
CA GLU A 70 -8.20 9.46 -16.93
C GLU A 70 -7.03 10.37 -16.56
N ILE A 71 -5.83 9.76 -16.41
CA ILE A 71 -4.65 10.48 -15.98
C ILE A 71 -4.06 11.24 -17.17
N GLU A 72 -4.10 12.56 -17.12
CA GLU A 72 -3.54 13.46 -18.13
C GLU A 72 -2.06 13.75 -17.85
N THR A 73 -1.72 13.88 -16.56
CA THR A 73 -0.35 14.18 -16.12
C THR A 73 -0.10 13.51 -14.78
N ALA A 74 1.10 12.97 -14.61
CA ALA A 74 1.53 12.43 -13.32
C ALA A 74 3.00 12.76 -13.04
N SER A 75 3.34 12.92 -11.77
CA SER A 75 4.71 13.06 -11.30
C SER A 75 4.96 12.16 -10.10
N ALA A 76 6.18 11.64 -9.99
CA ALA A 76 6.63 10.91 -8.82
C ALA A 76 7.81 11.64 -8.18
N LYS A 77 7.77 11.77 -6.87
CA LYS A 77 8.87 12.31 -6.08
C LYS A 77 9.38 11.24 -5.13
N ILE A 78 10.66 10.91 -5.26
CA ILE A 78 11.35 9.98 -4.38
C ILE A 78 12.47 10.76 -3.69
N ARG A 79 12.44 10.76 -2.37
CA ARG A 79 13.55 11.21 -1.54
C ARG A 79 14.12 9.99 -0.84
N ASP A 80 15.38 9.68 -1.14
CA ASP A 80 16.13 8.56 -0.57
C ASP A 80 17.57 9.01 -0.37
N LYS A 81 17.81 9.77 0.70
CA LYS A 81 19.12 10.37 1.02
C LYS A 81 19.54 9.95 2.41
N HIS A 82 20.84 9.79 2.59
CA HIS A 82 21.44 9.72 3.91
C HIS A 82 21.37 11.06 4.64
N VAL A 83 21.85 11.07 5.88
CA VAL A 83 22.11 12.31 6.60
C VAL A 83 23.09 13.15 5.78
N ALA A 84 22.76 14.40 5.55
CA ALA A 84 23.58 15.36 4.82
C ALA A 84 23.52 16.68 5.58
N ASP A 85 24.54 16.92 6.39
CA ASP A 85 24.77 18.18 7.10
C ASP A 85 25.80 19.03 6.34
N GLU A 86 26.01 20.26 6.76
CA GLU A 86 27.13 21.10 6.26
C GLU A 86 28.47 20.55 6.78
N GLU A 87 29.55 20.74 6.03
CA GLU A 87 30.88 20.22 6.40
C GLU A 87 31.32 20.67 7.78
N GLU A 88 30.97 21.88 8.14
CA GLU A 88 31.29 22.48 9.44
C GLU A 88 30.56 21.76 10.60
N ASP A 89 29.36 21.28 10.37
CA ASP A 89 28.54 20.55 11.35
C ASP A 89 29.13 19.19 11.67
N TYR A 90 29.75 18.53 10.68
CA TYR A 90 30.38 17.23 10.91
C TYR A 90 31.52 17.28 11.93
N ALA A 91 32.27 18.37 11.93
CA ALA A 91 33.41 18.57 12.85
C ALA A 91 33.04 19.36 14.11
N GLY A 92 32.06 20.26 14.03
CA GLY A 92 31.80 21.28 15.08
C GLY A 92 30.60 20.95 15.98
N VAL A 93 29.66 20.10 15.52
CA VAL A 93 28.44 19.79 16.29
C VAL A 93 28.53 18.38 16.85
N PRO A 94 28.71 18.19 18.17
CA PRO A 94 28.81 16.84 18.81
C PRO A 94 27.44 16.19 18.99
N ALA A 95 26.58 16.24 17.96
CA ALA A 95 25.27 15.63 17.96
C ALA A 95 25.32 14.31 17.18
N TRP A 96 24.78 13.26 17.78
CA TRP A 96 24.60 11.98 17.10
C TRP A 96 23.53 12.11 16.02
N SER A 97 23.79 11.56 14.85
CA SER A 97 22.88 11.60 13.69
C SER A 97 22.73 10.21 13.08
N ALA A 98 21.56 9.93 12.54
CA ALA A 98 21.25 8.62 12.02
C ALA A 98 20.08 8.66 11.03
N LEU A 99 19.96 7.57 10.29
CA LEU A 99 18.81 7.28 9.45
C LEU A 99 18.05 6.11 10.07
N TYR A 100 16.75 6.33 10.36
CA TYR A 100 15.86 5.30 10.91
C TYR A 100 14.94 4.76 9.81
N PRO A 101 15.18 3.56 9.29
CA PRO A 101 14.25 2.91 8.36
C PRO A 101 12.89 2.68 9.01
N ILE A 102 11.82 2.91 8.24
CA ILE A 102 10.45 2.57 8.62
C ILE A 102 10.02 1.37 7.80
N THR A 103 9.69 0.28 8.49
CA THR A 103 9.23 -0.96 7.85
C THR A 103 7.86 -1.35 8.42
N GLN A 104 6.90 -1.61 7.53
CA GLN A 104 5.63 -2.20 7.89
C GLN A 104 5.69 -3.71 7.65
N VAL A 105 5.31 -4.49 8.65
CA VAL A 105 5.26 -5.94 8.57
C VAL A 105 3.90 -6.46 9.02
N LEU A 106 3.49 -7.63 8.52
CA LEU A 106 2.32 -8.31 9.04
C LEU A 106 2.58 -8.84 10.45
N GLY A 107 1.60 -8.68 11.33
CA GLY A 107 1.56 -9.35 12.63
C GLY A 107 0.92 -10.73 12.55
N GLU A 108 0.80 -11.38 13.72
CA GLU A 108 0.04 -12.62 13.84
C GLU A 108 -1.44 -12.39 13.46
N PRO A 109 -2.03 -13.27 12.65
CA PRO A 109 -3.45 -13.16 12.32
C PRO A 109 -4.31 -13.47 13.54
N SER A 110 -5.35 -12.65 13.74
CA SER A 110 -6.42 -12.96 14.69
C SER A 110 -7.59 -13.52 13.91
N GLU A 111 -7.89 -14.78 14.11
CA GLU A 111 -9.00 -15.45 13.41
C GLU A 111 -10.36 -14.93 13.91
N CYS A 112 -11.35 -14.96 13.02
CA CYS A 112 -12.71 -14.60 13.36
C CYS A 112 -13.31 -15.63 14.32
N GLU A 113 -13.76 -15.20 15.50
CA GLU A 113 -14.40 -16.07 16.52
C GLU A 113 -15.66 -16.78 16.00
N ARG A 114 -16.30 -16.24 14.98
CA ARG A 114 -17.52 -16.80 14.35
C ARG A 114 -17.21 -17.51 13.03
N GLN A 115 -15.98 -17.98 12.85
CA GLN A 115 -15.61 -18.73 11.66
C GLN A 115 -16.28 -20.10 11.64
N ILE A 116 -16.67 -20.55 10.45
CA ILE A 116 -17.19 -21.92 10.27
C ILE A 116 -16.03 -22.89 10.55
N PRO A 117 -16.25 -23.91 11.40
CA PRO A 117 -15.20 -24.88 11.72
C PRO A 117 -14.62 -25.58 10.48
N GLY A 118 -13.33 -25.80 10.46
CA GLY A 118 -12.63 -26.48 9.37
C GLY A 118 -12.25 -25.62 8.17
N LEU A 119 -12.55 -24.31 8.18
CA LEU A 119 -12.02 -23.39 7.17
C LEU A 119 -10.55 -23.10 7.45
N THR A 120 -9.76 -23.09 6.40
CA THR A 120 -8.33 -22.75 6.42
C THR A 120 -8.06 -21.52 5.57
N ARG A 121 -6.89 -20.93 5.77
CA ARG A 121 -6.42 -19.81 4.95
C ARG A 121 -6.32 -20.25 3.48
N PRO A 122 -6.90 -19.48 2.52
CA PRO A 122 -6.83 -19.82 1.10
C PRO A 122 -5.41 -19.84 0.54
N ASP A 123 -5.13 -20.70 -0.43
CA ASP A 123 -3.81 -20.85 -1.06
C ASP A 123 -3.27 -19.52 -1.65
N GLY A 124 -4.13 -18.69 -2.20
CA GLY A 124 -3.77 -17.37 -2.71
C GLY A 124 -3.18 -16.42 -1.66
N MET A 125 -3.34 -16.75 -0.38
CA MET A 125 -2.83 -15.97 0.76
C MET A 125 -1.61 -16.62 1.43
N SER A 126 -0.92 -17.53 0.79
CA SER A 126 0.27 -18.20 1.31
C SER A 126 1.43 -17.25 1.69
N ASP A 127 1.49 -16.08 1.06
CA ASP A 127 2.51 -15.07 1.39
C ASP A 127 2.15 -14.18 2.60
N PHE A 128 0.94 -14.34 3.18
CA PHE A 128 0.49 -13.55 4.32
C PHE A 128 1.00 -14.15 5.64
N GLU A 129 2.31 -14.22 5.79
CA GLU A 129 2.95 -14.74 7.00
C GLU A 129 3.39 -13.60 7.93
N PRO A 130 3.34 -13.81 9.27
CA PRO A 130 3.89 -12.85 10.23
C PRO A 130 5.35 -12.51 9.90
N GLY A 131 5.68 -11.23 10.02
CA GLY A 131 7.01 -10.71 9.66
C GLY A 131 7.19 -10.40 8.17
N THR A 132 6.27 -10.82 7.30
CA THR A 132 6.34 -10.45 5.87
C THR A 132 6.22 -8.93 5.70
N ARG A 133 7.11 -8.35 4.93
CA ARG A 133 7.06 -6.92 4.59
C ARG A 133 5.82 -6.60 3.76
N PHE A 134 5.07 -5.61 4.18
CA PHE A 134 3.81 -5.24 3.52
C PHE A 134 4.02 -4.72 2.09
N ASP A 135 5.07 -3.95 1.82
CA ASP A 135 5.39 -3.45 0.49
C ASP A 135 5.77 -4.56 -0.50
N GLU A 136 6.50 -5.58 -0.04
CA GLU A 136 6.84 -6.76 -0.82
C GLU A 136 5.59 -7.60 -1.14
N LEU A 137 4.75 -7.82 -0.12
CA LEU A 137 3.49 -8.52 -0.27
C LEU A 137 2.59 -7.84 -1.32
N MET A 138 2.42 -6.52 -1.23
CA MET A 138 1.60 -5.76 -2.18
C MET A 138 2.17 -5.79 -3.60
N THR A 139 3.49 -5.81 -3.75
CA THR A 139 4.13 -5.95 -5.06
C THR A 139 3.89 -7.33 -5.67
N LYS A 140 4.02 -8.40 -4.89
CA LYS A 140 3.72 -9.77 -5.34
C LYS A 140 2.24 -9.93 -5.72
N SER A 141 1.35 -9.42 -4.89
CA SER A 141 -0.09 -9.45 -5.16
C SER A 141 -0.46 -8.71 -6.45
N TYR A 142 0.13 -7.55 -6.69
CA TYR A 142 -0.06 -6.82 -7.93
C TYR A 142 0.33 -7.65 -9.16
N ARG A 143 1.52 -8.22 -9.16
CA ARG A 143 2.02 -9.03 -10.28
C ARG A 143 1.10 -10.23 -10.57
N ARG A 144 0.67 -10.95 -9.53
CA ARG A 144 -0.27 -12.07 -9.69
C ARG A 144 -1.62 -11.66 -10.28
N THR A 145 -2.11 -10.49 -9.94
CA THR A 145 -3.44 -10.02 -10.36
C THR A 145 -3.46 -9.42 -11.75
N PHE A 146 -2.37 -8.80 -12.19
CA PHE A 146 -2.36 -7.96 -13.40
C PHE A 146 -1.31 -8.34 -14.45
N GLU A 147 -0.29 -9.14 -14.10
CA GLU A 147 0.79 -9.54 -14.99
C GLU A 147 0.80 -11.08 -15.27
N GLY A 148 -0.08 -11.84 -14.59
CA GLY A 148 -0.18 -13.30 -14.66
C GLY A 148 -1.10 -13.84 -15.78
#